data_16d52f847974cb7f59ef91a251a5f054
#
_entry.id   16d52f847974cb7f59ef91a251a5f054
#
_cell.length_a   1.000
_cell.length_b   1.000
_cell.length_c   1.000
_cell.angle_alpha   90.00
_cell.angle_beta   90.00
_cell.angle_gamma   90.00
#
_symmetry.space_group_name_H-M   'P 1'
#
loop_
_entity.id
_entity.type
_entity.pdbx_description
1 polymer ?
#
loop_
_entity_poly.entity_id
_entity_poly.type
_entity_poly.pdbx_seq_one_letter_code
_entity_poly.pdbx_strand_id
1 'polypeptide(L)'
;MNEKWIKIHNKFLNWEWYTDVNTKAVFIHCILKANWKDCSYQGVEVPRGSFVTGRKKLVKELGLSEQEIRTAIKHLISTNEITTKSTNKFTIISVNNYDMYQQNNQELNQQLTNNQPTTNQQLTTIV
;
A
#
# COMPACT_ATOMS: atom_id res chain seq x y z
N MET A 1 20.70 -9.04 -4.00
CA MET A 1 19.70 -8.96 -3.55
C MET A 1 18.88 -8.22 -4.32
N ASN A 2 17.83 -8.22 -4.21
CA ASN A 2 16.98 -7.63 -5.02
C ASN A 2 16.54 -6.36 -4.52
N GLU A 3 16.65 -5.35 -5.30
CA GLU A 3 16.14 -4.10 -4.91
C GLU A 3 14.71 -4.06 -5.26
N LYS A 4 13.92 -3.47 -4.39
CA LYS A 4 12.52 -3.37 -4.60
C LYS A 4 12.18 -1.92 -4.78
N TRP A 5 11.51 -1.61 -5.84
CA TRP A 5 11.12 -0.25 -6.16
C TRP A 5 9.62 -0.12 -6.09
N ILE A 6 9.15 1.04 -5.74
CA ILE A 6 7.74 1.34 -5.92
C ILE A 6 7.67 2.53 -6.84
N LYS A 7 6.57 2.64 -7.58
CA LYS A 7 6.38 3.76 -8.46
C LYS A 7 5.14 4.52 -8.04
N ILE A 8 5.18 5.82 -8.14
CA ILE A 8 4.06 6.65 -7.78
C ILE A 8 3.87 7.65 -8.90
N HIS A 9 2.69 7.62 -9.49
CA HIS A 9 2.38 8.52 -10.58
C HIS A 9 2.20 9.93 -10.02
N ASN A 10 2.56 10.94 -10.77
CA ASN A 10 2.44 12.29 -10.26
C ASN A 10 1.00 12.74 -10.04
N LYS A 11 0.02 11.98 -10.49
CA LYS A 11 -1.35 12.26 -10.15
C LYS A 11 -1.56 12.15 -8.65
N PHE A 12 -0.66 11.52 -7.94
CA PHE A 12 -0.73 11.43 -6.50
C PHE A 12 -0.84 12.82 -5.86
N LEU A 13 -0.33 13.82 -6.53
CA LEU A 13 -0.43 15.18 -6.05
C LEU A 13 -1.89 15.62 -5.89
N ASN A 14 -2.79 15.02 -6.64
CA ASN A 14 -4.20 15.39 -6.57
C ASN A 14 -5.02 14.44 -5.69
N TRP A 15 -4.36 13.57 -4.97
CA TRP A 15 -5.03 12.61 -4.12
C TRP A 15 -5.67 13.32 -2.93
N GLU A 16 -6.87 12.91 -2.58
CA GLU A 16 -7.60 13.63 -1.55
C GLU A 16 -6.91 13.67 -0.19
N TRP A 17 -6.03 12.73 0.09
CA TRP A 17 -5.30 12.75 1.35
C TRP A 17 -3.90 13.33 1.23
N TYR A 18 -3.58 13.90 0.09
CA TYR A 18 -2.21 14.36 -0.13
C TYR A 18 -1.78 15.42 0.88
N THR A 19 -2.70 16.28 1.29
CA THR A 19 -2.38 17.32 2.26
C THR A 19 -2.47 16.85 3.70
N ASP A 20 -2.96 15.63 3.91
CA ASP A 20 -3.02 15.08 5.27
C ASP A 20 -1.70 14.37 5.49
N VAL A 21 -0.76 15.06 6.14
CA VAL A 21 0.60 14.57 6.27
C VAL A 21 0.69 13.19 6.90
N ASN A 22 -0.06 12.97 7.97
CA ASN A 22 0.02 11.68 8.64
C ASN A 22 -0.56 10.55 7.79
N THR A 23 -1.70 10.81 7.15
CA THR A 23 -2.33 9.80 6.31
C THR A 23 -1.43 9.46 5.12
N LYS A 24 -0.83 10.48 4.54
CA LYS A 24 0.07 10.29 3.42
C LYS A 24 1.29 9.46 3.84
N ALA A 25 1.85 9.77 4.99
CA ALA A 25 3.02 9.05 5.47
C ALA A 25 2.69 7.59 5.74
N VAL A 26 1.55 7.33 6.34
CA VAL A 26 1.15 5.95 6.63
C VAL A 26 0.92 5.19 5.33
N PHE A 27 0.32 5.82 4.35
CA PHE A 27 0.05 5.14 3.09
C PHE A 27 1.34 4.77 2.35
N ILE A 28 2.27 5.69 2.28
CA ILE A 28 3.54 5.40 1.62
C ILE A 28 4.27 4.30 2.35
N HIS A 29 4.22 4.33 3.68
CA HIS A 29 4.84 3.29 4.48
C HIS A 29 4.23 1.92 4.15
N CYS A 30 2.91 1.86 4.02
CA CYS A 30 2.24 0.62 3.69
C CYS A 30 2.69 0.08 2.34
N ILE A 31 2.81 0.95 1.35
CA ILE A 31 3.24 0.51 0.04
C ILE A 31 4.66 -0.04 0.10
N LEU A 32 5.51 0.63 0.87
CA LEU A 32 6.89 0.19 0.98
C LEU A 32 7.03 -1.12 1.74
N LYS A 33 6.18 -1.34 2.73
CA LYS A 33 6.27 -2.54 3.54
C LYS A 33 5.58 -3.76 2.92
N ALA A 34 4.67 -3.53 2.02
CA ALA A 34 3.88 -4.62 1.45
C ALA A 34 4.78 -5.65 0.77
N ASN A 35 4.43 -6.91 0.95
CA ASN A 35 5.19 -8.00 0.33
C ASN A 35 4.88 -8.07 -1.15
N TRP A 36 5.90 -8.27 -1.95
CA TRP A 36 5.71 -8.32 -3.39
C TRP A 36 5.26 -9.70 -3.87
N LYS A 37 5.21 -10.66 -2.98
CA LYS A 37 4.72 -12.00 -3.33
C LYS A 37 3.96 -12.57 -2.15
N ASP A 38 3.21 -13.62 -2.39
CA ASP A 38 2.45 -14.26 -1.34
C ASP A 38 3.37 -14.86 -0.31
N CYS A 39 3.01 -14.71 0.94
CA CYS A 39 3.78 -15.21 2.05
C CYS A 39 2.84 -15.77 3.10
N SER A 40 3.38 -16.31 4.16
CA SER A 40 2.58 -16.68 5.29
C SER A 40 3.33 -16.31 6.55
N TYR A 41 2.60 -16.13 7.63
CA TYR A 41 3.20 -15.75 8.89
C TYR A 41 2.43 -16.42 10.00
N GLN A 42 3.10 -17.29 10.74
CA GLN A 42 2.49 -18.01 11.86
C GLN A 42 1.16 -18.66 11.46
N GLY A 43 1.19 -19.32 10.32
CA GLY A 43 0.03 -20.06 9.87
C GLY A 43 -1.05 -19.23 9.18
N VAL A 44 -0.82 -17.94 9.04
CA VAL A 44 -1.82 -17.06 8.43
C VAL A 44 -1.29 -16.59 7.09
N GLU A 45 -2.16 -16.63 6.08
CA GLU A 45 -1.75 -16.17 4.77
C GLU A 45 -1.55 -14.68 4.72
N VAL A 46 -0.46 -14.23 4.12
CA VAL A 46 -0.17 -12.82 3.92
C VAL A 46 0.04 -12.65 2.42
N PRO A 47 -1.03 -12.35 1.69
CA PRO A 47 -0.92 -12.29 0.24
C PRO A 47 -0.07 -11.13 -0.27
N ARG A 48 0.30 -11.22 -1.52
CA ARG A 48 1.00 -10.14 -2.18
C ARG A 48 0.27 -8.82 -1.95
N GLY A 49 1.00 -7.77 -1.65
CA GLY A 49 0.40 -6.46 -1.38
C GLY A 49 0.02 -6.26 0.07
N SER A 50 0.33 -7.25 0.91
CA SER A 50 -0.03 -7.19 2.32
C SER A 50 1.21 -7.33 3.18
N PHE A 51 1.10 -6.95 4.44
CA PHE A 51 2.20 -7.14 5.37
C PHE A 51 1.67 -7.25 6.80
N VAL A 52 2.48 -7.86 7.64
CA VAL A 52 2.14 -8.06 9.03
C VAL A 52 2.67 -6.89 9.85
N THR A 53 1.85 -6.36 10.72
CA THR A 53 2.28 -5.25 11.54
C THR A 53 1.48 -5.25 12.85
N GLY A 54 1.64 -4.21 13.61
CA GLY A 54 0.92 -4.01 14.85
C GLY A 54 1.03 -2.55 15.24
N ARG A 55 0.19 -2.17 16.21
CA ARG A 55 0.11 -0.78 16.60
C ARG A 55 1.45 -0.23 17.08
N LYS A 56 2.11 -0.95 17.96
CA LYS A 56 3.37 -0.48 18.51
C LYS A 56 4.46 -0.44 17.45
N LYS A 57 4.43 -1.39 16.55
CA LYS A 57 5.41 -1.44 15.49
C LYS A 57 5.27 -0.24 14.57
N LEU A 58 4.03 0.10 14.23
CA LEU A 58 3.78 1.24 13.37
C LEU A 58 4.21 2.56 14.05
N VAL A 59 3.95 2.67 15.34
CA VAL A 59 4.37 3.85 16.08
C VAL A 59 5.88 4.01 15.98
N LYS A 60 6.59 2.92 16.17
CA LYS A 60 8.02 2.98 16.16
C LYS A 60 8.58 3.29 14.77
N GLU A 61 8.00 2.67 13.77
CA GLU A 61 8.53 2.84 12.41
C GLU A 61 8.17 4.19 11.80
N LEU A 62 7.01 4.72 12.15
CA LEU A 62 6.56 5.96 11.55
C LEU A 62 6.84 7.20 12.38
N GLY A 63 7.07 7.03 13.66
CA GLY A 63 7.29 8.19 14.50
C GLY A 63 6.03 8.99 14.77
N LEU A 64 4.88 8.36 14.66
CA LEU A 64 3.60 9.00 14.92
C LEU A 64 2.99 8.39 16.16
N SER A 65 2.06 9.11 16.78
CA SER A 65 1.39 8.57 17.96
C SER A 65 0.38 7.51 17.54
N GLU A 66 -0.07 6.71 18.51
CA GLU A 66 -1.07 5.70 18.22
C GLU A 66 -2.33 6.32 17.67
N GLN A 67 -2.72 7.45 18.21
CA GLN A 67 -3.94 8.10 17.75
C GLN A 67 -3.80 8.59 16.32
N GLU A 68 -2.65 9.16 16.00
CA GLU A 68 -2.39 9.64 14.65
C GLU A 68 -2.43 8.50 13.65
N ILE A 69 -1.87 7.36 14.02
CA ILE A 69 -1.86 6.20 13.16
C ILE A 69 -3.26 5.65 12.98
N ARG A 70 -4.02 5.58 14.07
CA ARG A 70 -5.38 5.07 14.01
C ARG A 70 -6.24 5.92 13.09
N THR A 71 -6.11 7.24 13.21
CA THR A 71 -6.86 8.15 12.38
C THR A 71 -6.47 8.00 10.91
N ALA A 72 -5.18 7.90 10.64
CA ALA A 72 -4.71 7.74 9.27
C ALA A 72 -5.23 6.45 8.65
N ILE A 73 -5.21 5.37 9.40
CA ILE A 73 -5.69 4.09 8.91
C ILE A 73 -7.19 4.18 8.62
N LYS A 74 -7.93 4.86 9.47
CA LYS A 74 -9.35 5.02 9.23
C LYS A 74 -9.60 5.78 7.95
N HIS A 75 -8.82 6.83 7.69
CA HIS A 75 -8.94 7.60 6.47
C HIS A 75 -8.71 6.68 5.26
N LEU A 76 -7.65 5.90 5.31
CA LEU A 76 -7.28 5.07 4.17
C LEU A 76 -8.30 3.97 3.92
N ILE A 77 -8.89 3.44 4.98
CA ILE A 77 -9.93 2.45 4.81
C ILE A 77 -11.17 3.10 4.20
N SER A 78 -11.49 4.30 4.65
CA SER A 78 -12.71 4.96 4.19
C SER A 78 -12.71 5.24 2.70
N THR A 79 -11.53 5.46 2.11
CA THR A 79 -11.46 5.68 0.67
C THR A 79 -10.95 4.45 -0.07
N ASN A 80 -10.95 3.32 0.64
CA ASN A 80 -10.64 2.04 0.02
C ASN A 80 -9.21 1.93 -0.50
N GLU A 81 -8.28 2.60 0.15
CA GLU A 81 -6.88 2.48 -0.22
C GLU A 81 -6.25 1.25 0.39
N ILE A 82 -6.70 0.87 1.59
CA ILE A 82 -6.19 -0.32 2.26
C ILE A 82 -7.32 -1.06 2.95
N THR A 83 -7.06 -2.30 3.30
CA THR A 83 -7.94 -3.05 4.18
C THR A 83 -7.09 -3.62 5.30
N THR A 84 -7.71 -3.94 6.41
CA THR A 84 -6.99 -4.49 7.55
C THR A 84 -7.70 -5.73 8.05
N LYS A 85 -6.92 -6.64 8.63
CA LYS A 85 -7.46 -7.83 9.21
C LYS A 85 -6.66 -8.11 10.48
N SER A 86 -7.29 -8.11 11.62
CA SER A 86 -6.58 -8.28 12.89
C SER A 86 -6.79 -9.67 13.47
N THR A 87 -5.74 -10.20 14.08
CA THR A 87 -5.84 -11.41 14.83
C THR A 87 -5.52 -11.04 16.26
N ASN A 88 -5.47 -12.04 17.15
CA ASN A 88 -5.14 -11.75 18.52
C ASN A 88 -3.73 -11.24 18.67
N LYS A 89 -2.87 -11.56 17.76
CA LYS A 89 -1.47 -11.25 17.90
C LYS A 89 -0.93 -10.19 16.99
N PHE A 90 -1.53 -9.97 15.87
CA PHE A 90 -1.02 -9.01 14.91
C PHE A 90 -2.10 -8.55 13.95
N THR A 91 -1.74 -7.59 13.12
CA THR A 91 -2.64 -7.05 12.12
C THR A 91 -2.02 -7.24 10.75
N ILE A 92 -2.84 -7.57 9.76
CA ILE A 92 -2.38 -7.63 8.39
C ILE A 92 -3.01 -6.46 7.66
N ILE A 93 -2.19 -5.65 7.03
CA ILE A 93 -2.66 -4.54 6.21
C ILE A 93 -2.45 -4.91 4.75
N SER A 94 -3.46 -4.72 3.94
CA SER A 94 -3.39 -5.01 2.52
C SER A 94 -3.58 -3.72 1.73
N VAL A 95 -2.70 -3.47 0.79
CA VAL A 95 -2.78 -2.28 -0.05
C VAL A 95 -3.62 -2.64 -1.27
N ASN A 96 -4.74 -1.97 -1.43
CA ASN A 96 -5.58 -2.22 -2.60
C ASN A 96 -4.86 -1.66 -3.81
N ASN A 97 -4.98 -2.30 -4.93
CA ASN A 97 -4.33 -1.87 -6.15
C ASN A 97 -2.81 -1.83 -6.03
N TYR A 98 -2.28 -2.74 -5.23
CA TYR A 98 -0.84 -2.79 -5.00
C TYR A 98 -0.04 -2.85 -6.30
N ASP A 99 -0.53 -3.57 -7.29
CA ASP A 99 0.21 -3.73 -8.54
C ASP A 99 0.50 -2.40 -9.21
N MET A 100 -0.29 -1.41 -8.96
CA MET A 100 -0.06 -0.11 -9.57
C MET A 100 1.18 0.58 -9.05
N TYR A 101 1.66 0.15 -7.89
CA TYR A 101 2.85 0.75 -7.29
C TYR A 101 4.09 -0.10 -7.48
N GLN A 102 3.93 -1.26 -8.14
CA GLN A 102 5.07 -2.12 -8.34
C GLN A 102 5.70 -1.84 -9.69
N GLN A 103 7.02 -1.83 -9.71
CA GLN A 103 7.71 -1.64 -10.96
C GLN A 103 8.44 -2.91 -11.30
N ASN A 104 8.23 -3.43 -12.49
CA ASN A 104 8.95 -4.63 -12.91
C ASN A 104 8.93 -4.68 -14.43
N ASN A 105 9.80 -5.50 -14.97
CA ASN A 105 9.96 -5.58 -16.42
C ASN A 105 8.74 -6.13 -17.12
N GLN A 106 8.09 -7.06 -16.52
CA GLN A 106 6.94 -7.64 -17.13
C GLN A 106 5.85 -6.63 -17.31
N GLU A 107 5.66 -5.82 -16.32
CA GLU A 107 4.65 -4.80 -16.38
C GLU A 107 4.96 -3.83 -17.48
N LEU A 108 6.21 -3.45 -17.62
CA LEU A 108 6.60 -2.54 -18.68
C LEU A 108 6.37 -3.15 -20.05
N ASN A 109 6.70 -4.41 -20.20
CA ASN A 109 6.50 -5.06 -21.46
C ASN A 109 5.04 -5.13 -21.83
N GLN A 110 4.21 -5.41 -20.88
CA GLN A 110 2.81 -5.47 -21.14
C GLN A 110 2.25 -4.14 -21.56
N GLN A 111 2.73 -3.11 -20.96
CA GLN A 111 2.28 -1.79 -21.32
C GLN A 111 2.66 -1.48 -22.74
N LEU A 112 3.84 -1.88 -23.13
CA LEU A 112 4.28 -1.62 -24.48
C LEU A 112 3.44 -2.35 -25.49
N THR A 113 3.01 -3.53 -25.16
CA THR A 113 2.25 -4.29 -26.13
C THR A 113 0.81 -3.96 -26.10
N ASN A 114 0.26 -3.64 -25.02
CA ASN A 114 -1.09 -3.44 -24.92
C ASN A 114 -1.48 -2.15 -24.74
N ASN A 115 -0.93 -1.22 -24.63
CA ASN A 115 -1.27 0.08 -24.43
C ASN A 115 -2.64 0.38 -24.50
N GLN A 116 -3.44 -0.21 -24.00
CA GLN A 116 -4.68 -0.05 -24.11
C GLN A 116 -5.46 0.50 -23.07
N PRO A 117 -6.65 0.44 -23.08
CA PRO A 117 -7.63 0.96 -22.19
C PRO A 117 -7.34 0.65 -20.77
N THR A 118 -6.77 -0.44 -20.52
CA THR A 118 -6.47 -0.80 -19.19
C THR A 118 -5.63 0.22 -18.53
N THR A 119 -4.82 0.88 -19.25
CA THR A 119 -3.98 1.87 -18.69
C THR A 119 -4.78 3.01 -18.13
N ASN A 120 -5.81 3.36 -18.80
CA ASN A 120 -6.63 4.44 -18.35
C ASN A 120 -7.30 4.11 -17.05
N GLN A 121 -7.74 2.90 -16.89
CA GLN A 121 -8.37 2.52 -15.69
C GLN A 121 -7.42 2.59 -14.55
N GLN A 122 -6.21 2.23 -14.76
CA GLN A 122 -5.26 2.27 -13.73
C GLN A 122 -5.05 3.68 -13.25
N LEU A 123 -5.03 4.60 -14.15
CA LEU A 123 -4.83 5.96 -13.77
C LEU A 123 -5.92 6.47 -12.87
N THR A 124 -7.11 6.02 -13.09
CA THR A 124 -8.18 6.51 -12.27
C THR A 124 -8.14 5.93 -10.89
N THR A 125 -7.57 4.76 -10.73
CA THR A 125 -7.59 4.20 -9.41
C THR A 125 -6.44 4.65 -8.56
N ILE A 126 -5.46 5.24 -9.09
CA ILE A 126 -4.36 5.63 -8.34
C ILE A 126 -4.64 6.70 -7.38
N VAL A 127 -5.63 7.32 -7.42
CA VAL A 127 -5.84 8.27 -6.42
C VAL A 127 -7.08 8.76 -6.39
#